data_f9621450eacb80316dfaeee239113ddd
#
_entry.id   f9621450eacb80316dfaeee239113ddd
#
_cell.length_a   1.000
_cell.length_b   1.000
_cell.length_c   1.000
_cell.angle_alpha   90.00
_cell.angle_beta   90.00
_cell.angle_gamma   90.00
#
_symmetry.space_group_name_H-M   'P 1'
#
loop_
_entity.id
_entity.type
_entity.pdbx_description
1 polymer ?
#
loop_
_entity_poly.entity_id
_entity_poly.type
_entity_poly.pdbx_seq_one_letter_code
_entity_poly.pdbx_strand_id
1 'polypeptide(L)' 'MYNITGDYMKVKLFDESHEKDLEASINDFLEDFSGEIVDIKFQTAISVFSEEQVFCFSAMIIYK' A
#
# COMPACT_ATOMS: atom_id res chain seq x y z
N MET A 1 8.08 -5.07 -17.97
CA MET A 1 9.30 -4.33 -18.28
C MET A 1 9.12 -2.85 -17.99
N TYR A 2 10.18 -2.16 -17.87
CA TYR A 2 10.14 -0.79 -17.40
C TYR A 2 9.94 0.20 -18.50
N ASN A 3 9.31 1.26 -18.11
CA ASN A 3 9.13 2.39 -18.99
C ASN A 3 10.46 3.09 -19.22
N ILE A 4 10.79 3.32 -20.45
CA ILE A 4 12.06 3.92 -20.82
C ILE A 4 11.90 5.32 -21.38
N THR A 5 10.71 5.91 -21.26
CA THR A 5 10.46 7.22 -21.85
C THR A 5 10.69 8.36 -20.87
N GLY A 6 11.24 8.06 -19.70
CA GLY A 6 11.53 9.08 -18.71
C GLY A 6 10.51 9.21 -17.60
N ASP A 7 9.32 8.64 -17.79
CA ASP A 7 8.30 8.60 -16.73
C ASP A 7 8.51 7.35 -15.92
N TYR A 8 9.11 7.50 -14.77
CA TYR A 8 9.41 6.35 -13.92
C TYR A 8 8.26 6.07 -12.99
N MET A 9 7.79 4.84 -12.98
CA MET A 9 6.84 4.41 -12.00
C MET A 9 7.54 4.07 -10.71
N LYS A 10 6.91 4.42 -9.61
CA LYS A 10 7.39 4.13 -8.27
C LYS A 10 6.31 3.44 -7.48
N VAL A 11 6.70 2.80 -6.41
CA VAL A 11 5.74 2.16 -5.53
C VAL A 11 5.96 2.62 -4.10
N LYS A 12 4.87 2.69 -3.36
CA LYS A 12 4.90 2.93 -1.93
C LYS A 12 4.17 1.78 -1.27
N LEU A 13 4.82 1.10 -0.35
CA LEU A 13 4.25 -0.06 0.33
C LEU A 13 3.84 0.30 1.74
N PHE A 14 2.71 -0.24 2.15
CA PHE A 14 2.16 -0.05 3.50
C PHE A 14 1.79 -1.39 4.08
N ASP A 15 2.14 -1.61 5.34
CA ASP A 15 1.74 -2.80 6.10
C ASP A 15 1.25 -2.34 7.46
N GLU A 16 0.07 -2.79 7.84
CA GLU A 16 -0.48 -2.48 9.16
C GLU A 16 -1.23 -3.68 9.69
N SER A 17 -1.33 -3.78 10.99
CA SER A 17 -2.07 -4.87 11.62
C SER A 17 -3.55 -4.56 11.78
N HIS A 18 -3.97 -3.33 11.52
CA HIS A 18 -5.36 -2.92 11.59
C HIS A 18 -5.72 -2.13 10.34
N GLU A 19 -6.91 -2.42 9.81
CA GLU A 19 -7.35 -1.78 8.57
C GLU A 19 -7.49 -0.26 8.70
N LYS A 20 -7.88 0.21 9.88
CA LYS A 20 -8.01 1.65 10.08
C LYS A 20 -6.66 2.36 10.07
N ASP A 21 -5.63 1.68 10.58
CA ASP A 21 -4.29 2.23 10.55
C ASP A 21 -3.76 2.26 9.12
N LEU A 22 -4.06 1.24 8.34
CA LEU A 22 -3.68 1.21 6.94
C LEU A 22 -4.36 2.35 6.18
N GLU A 23 -5.66 2.53 6.41
CA GLU A 23 -6.41 3.59 5.77
C GLU A 23 -5.80 4.96 6.09
N ALA A 24 -5.48 5.19 7.37
CA ALA A 24 -4.90 6.46 7.79
C ALA A 24 -3.53 6.69 7.13
N SER A 25 -2.70 5.66 7.09
CA SER A 25 -1.38 5.78 6.47
C SER A 25 -1.46 6.11 4.99
N ILE A 26 -2.38 5.44 4.28
CA ILE A 26 -2.57 5.70 2.86
C ILE A 26 -3.09 7.10 2.63
N ASN A 27 -4.07 7.52 3.42
CA ASN A 27 -4.66 8.84 3.26
C ASN A 27 -3.66 9.95 3.57
N ASP A 28 -2.81 9.75 4.58
CA ASP A 28 -1.75 10.71 4.88
C ASP A 28 -0.79 10.86 3.70
N PHE A 29 -0.43 9.74 3.08
CA PHE A 29 0.43 9.77 1.91
C PHE A 29 -0.23 10.53 0.76
N LEU A 30 -1.49 10.21 0.49
CA LEU A 30 -2.21 10.83 -0.63
C LEU A 30 -2.44 12.31 -0.43
N GLU A 31 -2.62 12.74 0.81
CA GLU A 31 -2.90 14.14 1.13
C GLU A 31 -1.74 15.05 0.73
N ASP A 32 -0.51 14.58 0.95
CA ASP A 32 0.68 15.37 0.63
C ASP A 32 1.28 15.03 -0.72
N PHE A 33 0.71 14.07 -1.41
CA PHE A 33 1.27 13.62 -2.67
C PHE A 33 0.92 14.55 -3.82
N SER A 34 1.92 14.95 -4.57
CA SER A 34 1.72 15.73 -5.79
C SER A 34 2.32 14.95 -6.95
N GLY A 35 1.49 14.29 -7.69
CA GLY A 35 1.91 13.47 -8.81
C GLY A 35 0.72 12.72 -9.31
N GLU A 36 0.97 11.66 -10.03
CA GLU A 36 -0.10 10.86 -10.61
C GLU A 36 -0.16 9.50 -9.94
N ILE A 37 -1.32 9.13 -9.44
CA ILE A 37 -1.56 7.80 -8.92
C ILE A 37 -1.97 6.92 -10.09
N VAL A 38 -1.22 5.87 -10.32
CA VAL A 38 -1.48 4.94 -11.41
C VAL A 38 -2.44 3.85 -10.95
N ASP A 39 -2.20 3.30 -9.77
CA ASP A 39 -3.04 2.22 -9.27
C ASP A 39 -2.79 2.06 -7.76
N ILE A 40 -3.76 1.46 -7.09
CA ILE A 40 -3.64 1.10 -5.68
C ILE A 40 -4.11 -0.35 -5.56
N LYS A 41 -3.25 -1.19 -5.02
CA LYS A 41 -3.56 -2.59 -4.80
C LYS A 41 -3.62 -2.88 -3.31
N PHE A 42 -4.56 -3.71 -2.94
CA PHE A 42 -4.84 -4.00 -1.55
C PHE A 42 -4.85 -5.50 -1.33
N GLN A 43 -4.34 -5.93 -0.19
CA GLN A 43 -4.32 -7.34 0.17
C GLN A 43 -4.45 -7.51 1.67
N THR A 44 -5.18 -8.55 2.07
CA THR A 44 -5.30 -8.95 3.47
C THR A 44 -4.71 -10.34 3.60
N ALA A 45 -3.90 -10.53 4.63
CA ALA A 45 -3.36 -11.83 4.97
C ALA A 45 -3.71 -12.16 6.42
N ILE A 46 -3.90 -13.44 6.69
CA ILE A 46 -4.22 -13.92 8.01
C ILE A 46 -3.23 -15.02 8.36
N SER A 47 -2.61 -14.89 9.53
CA SER A 47 -1.77 -15.94 10.09
C SER A 47 -2.38 -16.42 11.38
N VAL A 48 -2.25 -17.70 11.64
CA VAL A 48 -2.76 -18.31 12.87
C VAL A 48 -1.60 -18.91 13.62
N PHE A 49 -1.40 -18.46 14.84
CA PHE A 49 -0.38 -18.99 15.74
C PHE A 49 -1.07 -19.45 17.00
N SER A 50 -0.97 -20.74 17.28
CA SER A 50 -1.69 -21.35 18.40
C SER A 50 -3.17 -21.07 18.24
N GLU A 51 -3.75 -20.27 19.11
CA GLU A 51 -5.16 -19.93 19.06
C GLU A 51 -5.40 -18.48 18.65
N GLU A 52 -4.35 -17.76 18.26
CA GLU A 52 -4.47 -16.39 17.89
C GLU A 52 -4.47 -16.22 16.39
N GLN A 53 -5.33 -15.33 15.92
CA GLN A 53 -5.33 -14.91 14.53
C GLN A 53 -4.67 -13.55 14.43
N VAL A 54 -3.70 -13.46 13.54
CA VAL A 54 -2.99 -12.22 13.28
C VAL A 54 -3.32 -11.78 11.86
N PHE A 55 -3.85 -10.58 11.73
CA PHE A 55 -4.19 -9.99 10.45
C PHE A 55 -3.08 -9.05 10.01
N CYS A 56 -2.78 -9.08 8.73
CA CYS A 56 -1.87 -8.13 8.12
C CYS A 56 -2.58 -7.52 6.92
N PHE A 57 -2.69 -6.21 6.92
CA PHE A 57 -3.31 -5.48 5.83
C PHE A 57 -2.22 -4.73 5.09
N SER A 58 -2.14 -4.96 3.81
CA SER A 58 -1.08 -4.39 2.98
C SER A 58 -1.66 -3.64 1.80
N ALA A 59 -0.99 -2.60 1.41
CA ALA A 59 -1.37 -1.87 0.22
C ALA A 59 -0.11 -1.43 -0.52
N MET A 60 -0.24 -1.34 -1.84
CA MET A 60 0.81 -0.83 -2.69
C MET A 60 0.21 0.27 -3.55
N ILE A 61 0.81 1.45 -3.46
CA ILE A 61 0.42 2.56 -4.31
C ILE A 61 1.47 2.66 -5.41
N ILE A 62 1.00 2.60 -6.65
CA ILE A 62 1.85 2.75 -7.83
C ILE A 62 1.63 4.16 -8.34
N TYR A 63 2.71 4.91 -8.49
CA TYR A 63 2.60 6.32 -8.86
C TYR A 63 3.78 6.76 -9.73
N LYS A 64 3.68 7.94 -10.25
CA LYS A 64 4.77 8.58 -10.99
C LYS A 64 4.69 10.11 -10.89
#